data_5ba6b70ff72522333c5864174b899267
#
_entry.id   5ba6b70ff72522333c5864174b899267
#
_cell.length_a   1.000
_cell.length_b   1.000
_cell.length_c   1.000
_cell.angle_alpha   90.00
_cell.angle_beta   90.00
_cell.angle_gamma   90.00
#
_symmetry.space_group_name_H-M   'P 1'
#
loop_
_entity.id
_entity.type
_entity.pdbx_description
1 polymer ?
#
loop_
_entity_poly.entity_id
_entity_poly.type
_entity_poly.pdbx_seq_one_letter_code
_entity_poly.pdbx_strand_id
1 'polypeptide(L)'
;VNLFFTLIATKYTTYTFPGLFALAILAAVLYQDLTWRFERIGCAAIAIYTLLTLFIAPGIMLHRSGKEAGQALTQMDTTGKTIAFLHDYRTSTVFYSGQTIYRAEPALKIDAMRPGTLSWNAKNVMPFIAEEDLLQRNDVILITQDKSRDPYLVAFKKANKMSELPIPGLYDFWISPHA
;
A
#
# COMPACT_ATOMS: atom_id res chain seq x y z
N VAL A 1 27.78 9.63 2.94
CA VAL A 1 26.62 8.71 3.05
C VAL A 1 25.50 9.18 2.12
N ASN A 2 24.97 10.39 2.26
CA ASN A 2 23.86 10.87 1.44
C ASN A 2 24.16 10.89 -0.06
N LEU A 3 25.37 11.33 -0.46
CA LEU A 3 25.80 11.36 -1.86
C LEU A 3 25.86 9.95 -2.46
N PHE A 4 26.35 8.97 -1.70
CA PHE A 4 26.39 7.57 -2.12
C PHE A 4 24.97 7.01 -2.36
N PHE A 5 24.04 7.23 -1.43
CA PHE A 5 22.66 6.74 -1.59
C PHE A 5 21.86 7.50 -2.66
N THR A 6 22.27 8.71 -3.03
CA THR A 6 21.67 9.45 -4.15
C THR A 6 21.99 8.81 -5.50
N LEU A 7 23.13 8.13 -5.61
CA LEU A 7 23.57 7.45 -6.84
C LEU A 7 22.95 6.07 -7.03
N ILE A 8 22.36 5.47 -5.97
CA ILE A 8 21.74 4.16 -6.05
C ILE A 8 20.32 4.28 -6.64
N ALA A 9 19.98 3.35 -7.53
CA ALA A 9 18.69 3.33 -8.23
C ALA A 9 17.48 3.13 -7.30
N THR A 10 17.65 2.44 -6.15
CA THR A 10 16.59 2.21 -5.15
C THR A 10 16.67 3.27 -4.05
N LYS A 11 15.76 4.23 -4.08
CA LYS A 11 15.70 5.34 -3.12
C LYS A 11 14.64 5.06 -2.05
N TYR A 12 15.02 4.37 -0.98
CA TYR A 12 14.18 4.31 0.21
C TYR A 12 14.57 5.44 1.18
N THR A 13 13.57 6.12 1.72
CA THR A 13 13.76 7.18 2.71
C THR A 13 14.53 6.72 3.94
N THR A 14 14.45 5.44 4.27
CA THR A 14 15.22 4.80 5.35
C THR A 14 16.74 4.86 5.16
N TYR A 15 17.24 4.99 3.93
CA TYR A 15 18.68 5.07 3.66
C TYR A 15 19.30 6.41 4.07
N THR A 16 18.48 7.43 4.25
CA THR A 16 18.95 8.75 4.75
C THR A 16 19.10 8.78 6.27
N PHE A 17 18.50 7.82 6.98
CA PHE A 17 18.51 7.75 8.45
C PHE A 17 19.92 7.84 9.08
N PRO A 18 20.93 7.07 8.63
CA PRO A 18 22.29 7.18 9.20
C PRO A 18 22.89 8.57 9.04
N GLY A 19 22.54 9.29 7.95
CA GLY A 19 23.01 10.66 7.72
C GLY A 19 22.42 11.68 8.68
N LEU A 20 21.22 11.43 9.21
CA LEU A 20 20.58 12.33 10.18
C LEU A 20 21.32 12.36 11.52
N PHE A 21 21.90 11.25 11.96
CA PHE A 21 22.73 11.24 13.17
C PHE A 21 23.98 12.10 13.02
N ALA A 22 24.67 11.98 11.88
CA ALA A 22 25.85 12.79 11.61
C ALA A 22 25.49 14.29 11.54
N LEU A 23 24.37 14.64 10.92
CA LEU A 23 23.86 16.02 10.88
C LEU A 23 23.46 16.54 12.26
N ALA A 24 22.86 15.71 13.11
CA ALA A 24 22.49 16.09 14.47
C ALA A 24 23.74 16.37 15.33
N ILE A 25 24.79 15.53 15.22
CA ILE A 25 26.07 15.74 15.91
C ILE A 25 26.73 17.04 15.41
N LEU A 26 26.79 17.24 14.10
CA LEU A 26 27.36 18.46 13.51
C LEU A 26 26.60 19.71 13.97
N ALA A 27 25.29 19.67 13.96
CA ALA A 27 24.46 20.75 14.48
C ALA A 27 24.74 21.02 15.97
N ALA A 28 24.85 19.99 16.79
CA ALA A 28 25.15 20.14 18.21
C ALA A 28 26.51 20.83 18.44
N VAL A 29 27.55 20.45 17.65
CA VAL A 29 28.87 21.05 17.74
C VAL A 29 28.87 22.51 17.27
N LEU A 30 28.21 22.84 16.16
CA LEU A 30 28.16 24.18 15.59
C LEU A 30 27.37 25.18 16.45
N TYR A 31 26.39 24.67 17.19
CA TYR A 31 25.51 25.53 18.01
C TYR A 31 25.68 25.37 19.51
N GLN A 32 26.82 24.85 19.95
CA GLN A 32 27.13 24.62 21.37
C GLN A 32 27.01 25.91 22.22
N ASP A 33 27.30 27.09 21.64
CA ASP A 33 27.21 28.37 22.31
C ASP A 33 25.77 28.93 22.39
N LEU A 34 24.81 28.30 21.67
CA LEU A 34 23.40 28.66 21.68
C LEU A 34 22.53 27.73 22.55
N THR A 35 23.10 27.14 23.56
CA THR A 35 22.56 26.01 24.33
C THR A 35 21.08 26.13 24.70
N TRP A 36 20.69 27.24 25.37
CA TRP A 36 19.33 27.37 25.88
C TRP A 36 18.24 27.51 24.81
N ARG A 37 18.55 28.15 23.66
CA ARG A 37 17.62 28.25 22.53
C ARG A 37 17.54 26.93 21.76
N PHE A 38 18.67 26.26 21.62
CA PHE A 38 18.77 24.98 20.95
C PHE A 38 17.99 23.89 21.71
N GLU A 39 18.12 23.85 23.03
CA GLU A 39 17.36 22.93 23.87
C GLU A 39 15.85 23.17 23.76
N ARG A 40 15.37 24.40 23.78
CA ARG A 40 13.95 24.73 23.63
C ARG A 40 13.42 24.31 22.24
N ILE A 41 14.18 24.61 21.20
CA ILE A 41 13.80 24.19 19.81
C ILE A 41 13.79 22.67 19.71
N GLY A 42 14.79 22.00 20.26
CA GLY A 42 14.85 20.55 20.29
C GLY A 42 13.68 19.92 21.05
N CYS A 43 13.40 20.41 22.26
CA CYS A 43 12.25 19.95 23.04
C CYS A 43 10.92 20.19 22.31
N ALA A 44 10.74 21.36 21.70
CA ALA A 44 9.55 21.69 20.93
C ALA A 44 9.41 20.76 19.70
N ALA A 45 10.48 20.52 18.97
CA ALA A 45 10.48 19.61 17.82
C ALA A 45 10.13 18.16 18.23
N ILE A 46 10.71 17.66 19.33
CA ILE A 46 10.40 16.35 19.87
C ILE A 46 8.93 16.28 20.31
N ALA A 47 8.44 17.30 21.01
CA ALA A 47 7.05 17.34 21.44
C ALA A 47 6.09 17.33 20.24
N ILE A 48 6.33 18.16 19.22
CA ILE A 48 5.54 18.20 17.99
C ILE A 48 5.58 16.86 17.28
N TYR A 49 6.77 16.27 17.09
CA TYR A 49 6.93 14.96 16.45
C TYR A 49 6.17 13.87 17.21
N THR A 50 6.28 13.87 18.54
CA THR A 50 5.57 12.91 19.39
C THR A 50 4.05 13.06 19.25
N LEU A 51 3.53 14.29 19.28
CA LEU A 51 2.12 14.57 19.09
C LEU A 51 1.64 14.12 17.70
N LEU A 52 2.38 14.44 16.65
CA LEU A 52 2.06 14.01 15.29
C LEU A 52 2.05 12.48 15.18
N THR A 53 3.03 11.81 15.79
CA THR A 53 3.16 10.35 15.74
C THR A 53 2.05 9.66 16.53
N LEU A 54 1.64 10.18 17.68
CA LEU A 54 0.62 9.57 18.53
C LEU A 54 -0.80 9.83 18.02
N PHE A 55 -1.09 11.02 17.49
CA PHE A 55 -2.46 11.42 17.19
C PHE A 55 -2.80 11.44 15.70
N ILE A 56 -1.85 11.74 14.83
CA ILE A 56 -2.10 11.90 13.40
C ILE A 56 -1.66 10.67 12.59
N ALA A 57 -0.45 10.17 12.85
CA ALA A 57 0.10 9.06 12.07
C ALA A 57 -0.73 7.76 12.14
N PRO A 58 -1.29 7.34 13.30
CA PRO A 58 -2.10 6.13 13.37
C PRO A 58 -3.33 6.20 12.48
N GLY A 59 -4.04 7.34 12.48
CA GLY A 59 -5.21 7.53 11.62
C GLY A 59 -4.88 7.41 10.13
N ILE A 60 -3.82 8.07 9.68
CA ILE A 60 -3.37 8.00 8.29
C ILE A 60 -2.90 6.59 7.93
N MET A 61 -2.14 5.94 8.80
CA MET A 61 -1.61 4.60 8.55
C MET A 61 -2.71 3.54 8.52
N LEU A 62 -3.65 3.59 9.46
CA LEU A 62 -4.78 2.65 9.48
C LEU A 62 -5.63 2.79 8.22
N HIS A 63 -5.99 4.02 7.85
CA HIS A 63 -6.79 4.27 6.65
C HIS A 63 -6.09 3.80 5.36
N ARG A 64 -4.76 3.86 5.29
CA ARG A 64 -3.98 3.40 4.12
C ARG A 64 -3.50 1.95 4.21
N SER A 65 -3.65 1.29 5.34
CA SER A 65 -3.03 -0.02 5.57
C SER A 65 -3.75 -1.19 4.90
N GLY A 66 -4.95 -1.03 4.41
CA GLY A 66 -5.75 -2.16 3.92
C GLY A 66 -6.13 -3.18 5.02
N LYS A 67 -5.94 -2.84 6.30
CA LYS A 67 -6.32 -3.69 7.43
C LYS A 67 -7.83 -3.93 7.46
N GLU A 68 -8.61 -2.88 7.26
CA GLU A 68 -10.08 -2.96 7.25
C GLU A 68 -10.57 -3.89 6.15
N ALA A 69 -9.98 -3.77 4.94
CA ALA A 69 -10.27 -4.68 3.83
C ALA A 69 -9.90 -6.14 4.17
N GLY A 70 -8.75 -6.37 4.80
CA GLY A 70 -8.34 -7.70 5.24
C GLY A 70 -9.26 -8.31 6.27
N GLN A 71 -9.68 -7.52 7.26
CA GLN A 71 -10.63 -7.95 8.28
C GLN A 71 -12.03 -8.23 7.70
N ALA A 72 -12.48 -7.44 6.74
CA ALA A 72 -13.74 -7.68 6.05
C ALA A 72 -13.71 -9.02 5.28
N LEU A 73 -12.62 -9.33 4.60
CA LEU A 73 -12.44 -10.61 3.91
C LEU A 73 -12.51 -11.81 4.85
N THR A 74 -12.03 -11.69 6.11
CA THR A 74 -12.13 -12.79 7.08
C THR A 74 -13.56 -13.06 7.55
N GLN A 75 -14.44 -12.07 7.42
CA GLN A 75 -15.86 -12.21 7.81
C GLN A 75 -16.76 -12.70 6.66
N MET A 76 -16.21 -12.75 5.45
CA MET A 76 -16.91 -13.19 4.23
C MET A 76 -16.61 -14.64 3.93
N ASP A 77 -17.57 -15.35 3.33
CA ASP A 77 -17.28 -16.65 2.73
C ASP A 77 -16.51 -16.45 1.43
N THR A 78 -15.22 -16.72 1.50
CA THR A 78 -14.30 -16.61 0.37
C THR A 78 -13.91 -17.97 -0.23
N THR A 79 -14.57 -19.03 0.22
CA THR A 79 -14.25 -20.41 -0.21
C THR A 79 -14.46 -20.58 -1.71
N GLY A 80 -13.42 -20.98 -2.41
CA GLY A 80 -13.47 -21.19 -3.85
C GLY A 80 -13.51 -19.91 -4.70
N LYS A 81 -13.40 -18.72 -4.07
CA LYS A 81 -13.46 -17.44 -4.77
C LYS A 81 -12.09 -16.91 -5.11
N THR A 82 -12.01 -16.24 -6.25
CA THR A 82 -10.81 -15.52 -6.70
C THR A 82 -10.86 -14.09 -6.19
N ILE A 83 -9.93 -13.71 -5.34
CA ILE A 83 -9.87 -12.37 -4.77
C ILE A 83 -8.79 -11.59 -5.51
N ALA A 84 -9.11 -10.40 -6.02
CA ALA A 84 -8.17 -9.58 -6.74
C ALA A 84 -8.31 -8.09 -6.41
N PHE A 85 -7.17 -7.39 -6.34
CA PHE A 85 -7.13 -5.93 -6.37
C PHE A 85 -7.03 -5.43 -7.81
N LEU A 86 -7.82 -4.44 -8.15
CA LEU A 86 -7.73 -3.78 -9.45
C LEU A 86 -6.65 -2.69 -9.42
N HIS A 87 -5.57 -2.88 -10.20
CA HIS A 87 -4.46 -1.94 -10.38
C HIS A 87 -3.74 -1.51 -9.10
N ASP A 88 -3.97 -2.21 -8.00
CA ASP A 88 -3.31 -1.97 -6.70
C ASP A 88 -2.93 -3.32 -6.07
N TYR A 89 -2.20 -3.27 -4.97
CA TYR A 89 -1.90 -4.45 -4.16
C TYR A 89 -1.46 -4.03 -2.76
N ARG A 90 -2.09 -4.57 -1.76
CA ARG A 90 -1.78 -4.28 -0.36
C ARG A 90 -1.38 -5.54 0.38
N THR A 91 -0.11 -5.66 0.69
CA THR A 91 0.41 -6.79 1.47
C THR A 91 -0.23 -6.89 2.85
N SER A 92 -0.61 -5.75 3.44
CA SER A 92 -1.35 -5.73 4.70
C SER A 92 -2.71 -6.41 4.61
N THR A 93 -3.45 -6.23 3.49
CA THR A 93 -4.74 -6.93 3.30
C THR A 93 -4.53 -8.45 3.25
N VAL A 94 -3.50 -8.90 2.54
CA VAL A 94 -3.13 -10.33 2.49
C VAL A 94 -2.78 -10.85 3.89
N PHE A 95 -1.99 -10.10 4.64
CA PHE A 95 -1.58 -10.47 5.99
C PHE A 95 -2.78 -10.60 6.94
N TYR A 96 -3.70 -9.62 6.94
CA TYR A 96 -4.85 -9.63 7.83
C TYR A 96 -5.96 -10.60 7.41
N SER A 97 -6.10 -10.88 6.12
CA SER A 97 -7.10 -11.85 5.63
C SER A 97 -6.61 -13.30 5.68
N GLY A 98 -5.29 -13.53 5.62
CA GLY A 98 -4.72 -14.85 5.45
C GLY A 98 -5.03 -15.49 4.08
N GLN A 99 -5.54 -14.72 3.12
CA GLN A 99 -6.01 -15.16 1.81
C GLN A 99 -4.97 -14.88 0.73
N THR A 100 -4.98 -15.68 -0.32
CA THR A 100 -4.23 -15.36 -1.54
C THR A 100 -5.02 -14.31 -2.32
N ILE A 101 -4.42 -13.14 -2.50
CA ILE A 101 -5.04 -12.04 -3.23
C ILE A 101 -4.19 -11.74 -4.45
N TYR A 102 -4.82 -11.67 -5.61
CA TYR A 102 -4.15 -11.37 -6.87
C TYR A 102 -4.14 -9.86 -7.14
N ARG A 103 -3.17 -9.43 -7.95
CA ARG A 103 -3.20 -8.11 -8.56
C ARG A 103 -3.70 -8.25 -9.99
N ALA A 104 -4.84 -7.63 -10.29
CA ALA A 104 -5.40 -7.57 -11.62
C ALA A 104 -4.75 -6.44 -12.43
N GLU A 105 -4.20 -6.80 -13.58
CA GLU A 105 -3.61 -5.85 -14.54
C GLU A 105 -3.82 -6.38 -15.95
N PRO A 106 -3.82 -5.51 -16.99
CA PRO A 106 -3.83 -5.96 -18.38
C PRO A 106 -2.67 -6.93 -18.67
N ALA A 107 -2.90 -7.97 -19.45
CA ALA A 107 -1.91 -9.02 -19.72
C ALA A 107 -0.57 -8.44 -20.20
N LEU A 108 -0.60 -7.48 -21.13
CA LEU A 108 0.60 -6.80 -21.64
C LEU A 108 1.40 -6.08 -20.53
N LYS A 109 0.69 -5.53 -19.55
CA LYS A 109 1.34 -4.81 -18.44
C LYS A 109 1.95 -5.77 -17.42
N ILE A 110 1.36 -6.94 -17.22
CA ILE A 110 1.90 -7.98 -16.34
C ILE A 110 3.31 -8.37 -16.77
N ASP A 111 3.52 -8.63 -18.06
CA ASP A 111 4.83 -9.03 -18.58
C ASP A 111 5.88 -7.92 -18.40
N ALA A 112 5.47 -6.65 -18.59
CA ALA A 112 6.35 -5.52 -18.33
C ALA A 112 6.64 -5.30 -16.84
N MET A 113 5.76 -5.74 -15.95
CA MET A 113 5.89 -5.60 -14.49
C MET A 113 6.64 -6.77 -13.85
N ARG A 114 6.72 -7.92 -14.52
CA ARG A 114 7.52 -9.04 -14.04
C ARG A 114 8.99 -8.61 -14.01
N PRO A 115 9.67 -8.72 -12.86
CA PRO A 115 11.04 -8.27 -12.76
C PRO A 115 11.96 -9.18 -13.55
N GLY A 116 12.96 -8.59 -14.20
CA GLY A 116 14.13 -9.33 -14.62
C GLY A 116 14.87 -9.95 -13.43
N THR A 117 15.77 -10.87 -13.68
CA THR A 117 16.49 -11.71 -12.69
C THR A 117 17.23 -10.95 -11.59
N LEU A 118 17.44 -9.64 -11.73
CA LEU A 118 18.16 -8.79 -10.77
C LEU A 118 17.27 -7.80 -9.98
N SER A 119 15.96 -7.89 -10.12
CA SER A 119 15.07 -6.94 -9.47
C SER A 119 14.55 -7.45 -8.12
N TRP A 120 14.93 -6.78 -7.04
CA TRP A 120 14.43 -6.97 -5.67
C TRP A 120 13.04 -6.35 -5.43
N ASN A 121 12.28 -6.09 -6.46
CA ASN A 121 10.95 -5.52 -6.30
C ASN A 121 9.97 -6.55 -5.75
N ALA A 122 9.09 -6.11 -4.87
CA ALA A 122 7.96 -6.88 -4.35
C ALA A 122 7.07 -7.52 -5.44
N LYS A 123 7.23 -7.09 -6.67
CA LYS A 123 6.63 -7.66 -7.88
C LYS A 123 6.85 -9.17 -8.03
N ASN A 124 7.99 -9.70 -7.53
CA ASN A 124 8.28 -11.14 -7.59
C ASN A 124 7.43 -12.00 -6.65
N VAL A 125 6.86 -11.38 -5.62
CA VAL A 125 6.14 -12.09 -4.55
C VAL A 125 4.64 -11.96 -4.71
N MET A 126 4.22 -11.03 -5.56
CA MET A 126 2.83 -10.66 -5.76
C MET A 126 2.25 -11.54 -6.89
N PRO A 127 1.18 -12.30 -6.65
CA PRO A 127 0.51 -13.03 -7.69
C PRO A 127 -0.25 -12.08 -8.60
N PHE A 128 -0.05 -12.21 -9.90
CA PHE A 128 -0.78 -11.46 -10.93
C PHE A 128 -1.87 -12.32 -11.55
N ILE A 129 -2.95 -11.66 -11.96
CA ILE A 129 -4.00 -12.24 -12.80
C ILE A 129 -4.34 -11.25 -13.91
N ALA A 130 -4.54 -11.76 -15.12
CA ALA A 130 -4.92 -10.92 -16.24
C ALA A 130 -6.38 -10.46 -16.09
N GLU A 131 -6.63 -9.20 -16.43
CA GLU A 131 -7.99 -8.63 -16.42
C GLU A 131 -8.93 -9.39 -17.34
N GLU A 132 -8.40 -9.84 -18.46
CA GLU A 132 -9.12 -10.64 -19.46
C GLU A 132 -9.59 -11.98 -18.89
N ASP A 133 -8.76 -12.62 -18.06
CA ASP A 133 -9.09 -13.88 -17.40
C ASP A 133 -10.15 -13.68 -16.31
N LEU A 134 -10.09 -12.56 -15.58
CA LEU A 134 -11.10 -12.23 -14.57
C LEU A 134 -12.48 -12.00 -15.17
N LEU A 135 -12.57 -11.40 -16.37
CA LEU A 135 -13.85 -11.16 -17.03
C LEU A 135 -14.61 -12.46 -17.37
N GLN A 136 -13.90 -13.56 -17.50
CA GLN A 136 -14.49 -14.87 -17.82
C GLN A 136 -14.90 -15.65 -16.56
N ARG A 137 -14.56 -15.17 -15.37
CA ARG A 137 -14.86 -15.85 -14.11
C ARG A 137 -16.14 -15.33 -13.47
N ASN A 138 -16.88 -16.24 -12.83
CA ASN A 138 -18.11 -15.93 -12.10
C ASN A 138 -17.92 -16.00 -10.57
N ASP A 139 -16.72 -16.32 -10.12
CA ASP A 139 -16.34 -16.55 -8.72
C ASP A 139 -15.35 -15.47 -8.22
N VAL A 140 -15.62 -14.20 -8.50
CA VAL A 140 -14.66 -13.12 -8.27
C VAL A 140 -15.13 -12.19 -7.16
N ILE A 141 -14.20 -11.86 -6.26
CA ILE A 141 -14.27 -10.70 -5.36
C ILE A 141 -13.23 -9.70 -5.84
N LEU A 142 -13.69 -8.58 -6.39
CA LEU A 142 -12.82 -7.51 -6.87
C LEU A 142 -12.77 -6.38 -5.84
N ILE A 143 -11.56 -5.98 -5.46
CA ILE A 143 -11.29 -4.91 -4.51
C ILE A 143 -10.75 -3.71 -5.27
N THR A 144 -11.38 -2.55 -5.10
CA THR A 144 -11.00 -1.32 -5.79
C THR A 144 -10.83 -0.19 -4.80
N GLN A 145 -9.97 0.78 -5.12
CA GLN A 145 -9.86 2.02 -4.39
C GLN A 145 -10.47 3.13 -5.23
N ASP A 146 -11.70 3.54 -4.91
CA ASP A 146 -12.43 4.67 -5.53
C ASP A 146 -12.12 4.89 -7.04
N LYS A 147 -12.33 3.86 -7.84
CA LYS A 147 -12.11 3.90 -9.29
C LYS A 147 -13.42 3.77 -10.05
N SER A 148 -14.47 4.39 -9.56
CA SER A 148 -15.81 4.34 -10.16
C SER A 148 -15.84 4.69 -11.66
N ARG A 149 -14.80 5.38 -12.16
CA ARG A 149 -14.64 5.78 -13.58
C ARG A 149 -13.66 4.89 -14.37
N ASP A 150 -13.09 3.86 -13.75
CA ASP A 150 -12.21 2.95 -14.46
C ASP A 150 -13.00 2.20 -15.55
N PRO A 151 -12.61 2.29 -16.84
CA PRO A 151 -13.35 1.64 -17.94
C PRO A 151 -13.45 0.14 -17.77
N TYR A 152 -12.38 -0.50 -17.24
CA TYR A 152 -12.38 -1.93 -16.97
C TYR A 152 -13.39 -2.29 -15.89
N LEU A 153 -13.42 -1.54 -14.77
CA LEU A 153 -14.37 -1.76 -13.69
C LEU A 153 -15.82 -1.65 -14.19
N VAL A 154 -16.09 -0.68 -15.05
CA VAL A 154 -17.43 -0.50 -15.65
C VAL A 154 -17.79 -1.69 -16.52
N ALA A 155 -16.87 -2.17 -17.37
CA ALA A 155 -17.07 -3.35 -18.20
C ALA A 155 -17.25 -4.61 -17.35
N PHE A 156 -16.44 -4.77 -16.31
CA PHE A 156 -16.47 -5.92 -15.41
C PHE A 156 -17.78 -6.00 -14.62
N LYS A 157 -18.24 -4.89 -14.08
CA LYS A 157 -19.55 -4.79 -13.39
C LYS A 157 -20.69 -5.21 -14.30
N LYS A 158 -20.66 -4.74 -15.54
CA LYS A 158 -21.70 -5.06 -16.53
C LYS A 158 -21.66 -6.54 -16.95
N ALA A 159 -20.49 -7.10 -17.18
CA ALA A 159 -20.32 -8.49 -17.61
C ALA A 159 -20.74 -9.46 -16.50
N ASN A 160 -20.34 -9.22 -15.26
CA ASN A 160 -20.52 -10.15 -14.14
C ASN A 160 -21.70 -9.79 -13.22
N LYS A 161 -22.50 -8.78 -13.56
CA LYS A 161 -23.66 -8.32 -12.75
C LYS A 161 -23.29 -8.13 -11.26
N MET A 162 -22.11 -7.61 -10.99
CA MET A 162 -21.58 -7.49 -9.65
C MET A 162 -22.38 -6.54 -8.79
N SER A 163 -22.53 -6.90 -7.52
CA SER A 163 -23.08 -6.04 -6.48
C SER A 163 -21.93 -5.43 -5.66
N GLU A 164 -22.09 -4.17 -5.29
CA GLU A 164 -21.22 -3.51 -4.35
C GLU A 164 -21.57 -3.96 -2.93
N LEU A 165 -20.54 -4.33 -2.17
CA LEU A 165 -20.68 -4.56 -0.74
C LEU A 165 -20.15 -3.33 0.00
N PRO A 166 -20.98 -2.55 0.69
CA PRO A 166 -20.53 -1.40 1.44
C PRO A 166 -19.74 -1.87 2.66
N ILE A 167 -18.42 -1.66 2.60
CA ILE A 167 -17.52 -1.93 3.71
C ILE A 167 -16.93 -0.59 4.16
N PRO A 168 -16.89 -0.27 5.45
CA PRO A 168 -16.23 0.93 5.92
C PRO A 168 -14.75 0.88 5.58
N GLY A 169 -14.23 1.93 4.96
CA GLY A 169 -12.80 2.04 4.62
C GLY A 169 -12.54 2.70 3.28
N LEU A 170 -11.30 2.56 2.82
CA LEU A 170 -10.81 3.14 1.57
C LEU A 170 -11.17 2.29 0.33
N TYR A 171 -11.65 1.07 0.53
CA TYR A 171 -11.81 0.08 -0.54
C TYR A 171 -13.26 -0.29 -0.74
N ASP A 172 -13.67 -0.36 -2.00
CA ASP A 172 -14.95 -0.88 -2.44
C ASP A 172 -14.79 -2.35 -2.83
N PHE A 173 -15.75 -3.16 -2.43
CA PHE A 173 -15.79 -4.59 -2.75
C PHE A 173 -16.91 -4.85 -3.75
N TRP A 174 -16.56 -5.58 -4.80
CA TRP A 174 -17.46 -5.98 -5.86
C TRP A 174 -17.52 -7.50 -5.91
N ILE A 175 -18.70 -8.06 -5.71
CA ILE A 175 -18.89 -9.50 -5.61
C ILE A 175 -19.75 -9.96 -6.79
N SER A 176 -19.32 -11.00 -7.47
CA SER A 176 -20.12 -11.63 -8.52
C SER A 176 -21.31 -12.39 -7.91
N PRO A 177 -22.46 -12.46 -8.59
CA PRO A 177 -23.69 -13.06 -8.04
C PRO A 177 -23.60 -14.56 -7.77
N HIS A 178 -22.61 -15.24 -8.34
CA HIS A 178 -22.34 -16.65 -8.13
C HIS A 178 -21.14 -16.91 -7.23
N ALA A 179 -20.63 -15.85 -6.62
CA ALA A 179 -19.49 -15.92 -5.72
C ALA A 179 -19.92 -16.18 -4.28
#